data_5b29b60f04f1ea81fd02e81369c4c4cb
#
_entry.id   5b29b60f04f1ea81fd02e81369c4c4cb
#
_cell.length_a   1.000
_cell.length_b   1.000
_cell.length_c   1.000
_cell.angle_alpha   90.00
_cell.angle_beta   90.00
_cell.angle_gamma   90.00
#
_symmetry.space_group_name_H-M   'P 1'
#
loop_
_entity.id
_entity.type
_entity.pdbx_description
1 polymer ?
#
loop_
_entity_poly.entity_id
_entity_poly.type
_entity_poly.pdbx_seq_one_letter_code
_entity_poly.pdbx_strand_id
1 'polypeptide(L)'
;MMIDLFADSNNPFYKFGDLIFLQKISRNDWIEFIVKRFAETGKKITEDVAGYIADRVENHPYYVQQLSQLSWFRTIDACEKEDVDEAFSGLEAQLGLVFALMLDSLTPSQIGFLQAVANGETRLTSQSVLNQYRIGTSSHVTIIKQALEKKELIDVLPDKINIQDPVFKHWLLSQY
;
A
#
# COMPACT_ATOMS: atom_id res chain seq x y z
N MET A 1 -6.27 -13.78 10.34
CA MET A 1 -6.33 -13.62 11.81
C MET A 1 -7.70 -13.22 12.35
N MET A 2 -8.33 -12.12 11.94
CA MET A 2 -9.68 -11.77 12.43
C MET A 2 -10.77 -12.71 11.88
N ILE A 3 -10.67 -13.11 10.61
CA ILE A 3 -11.59 -14.08 9.98
C ILE A 3 -11.55 -15.43 10.73
N ASP A 4 -10.39 -15.88 11.15
CA ASP A 4 -10.21 -17.18 11.82
C ASP A 4 -10.95 -17.24 13.16
N LEU A 5 -11.07 -16.11 13.87
CA LEU A 5 -11.80 -16.02 15.13
C LEU A 5 -13.30 -16.34 14.99
N PHE A 6 -13.89 -15.99 13.84
CA PHE A 6 -15.33 -16.12 13.59
C PHE A 6 -15.67 -17.29 12.64
N ALA A 7 -14.72 -17.75 11.83
CA ALA A 7 -14.92 -18.79 10.83
C ALA A 7 -14.47 -20.19 11.31
N ASP A 8 -13.54 -20.29 12.25
CA ASP A 8 -13.06 -21.57 12.78
C ASP A 8 -14.01 -22.09 13.87
N SER A 9 -14.52 -23.31 13.66
CA SER A 9 -15.43 -24.00 14.57
C SER A 9 -14.83 -24.28 15.98
N ASN A 10 -13.52 -24.21 16.13
CA ASN A 10 -12.84 -24.40 17.41
C ASN A 10 -12.73 -23.12 18.25
N ASN A 11 -13.11 -21.97 17.70
CA ASN A 11 -13.06 -20.69 18.39
C ASN A 11 -14.38 -20.36 19.11
N PRO A 12 -14.31 -19.75 20.30
CA PRO A 12 -15.50 -19.37 21.09
C PRO A 12 -16.45 -18.43 20.37
N PHE A 13 -15.96 -17.68 19.37
CA PHE A 13 -16.72 -16.72 18.60
C PHE A 13 -17.24 -17.26 17.25
N TYR A 14 -17.12 -18.59 17.03
CA TYR A 14 -17.66 -19.23 15.83
C TYR A 14 -19.15 -18.93 15.66
N LYS A 15 -19.53 -18.37 14.50
CA LYS A 15 -20.91 -17.96 14.19
C LYS A 15 -21.54 -16.93 15.14
N PHE A 16 -20.73 -16.19 15.90
CA PHE A 16 -21.26 -15.18 16.83
C PHE A 16 -21.75 -13.89 16.11
N GLY A 17 -21.50 -13.73 14.82
CA GLY A 17 -21.95 -12.61 14.02
C GLY A 17 -21.81 -12.87 12.52
N ASP A 18 -22.33 -11.96 11.72
CA ASP A 18 -22.22 -12.03 10.27
C ASP A 18 -20.86 -11.48 9.81
N LEU A 19 -20.18 -12.21 8.93
CA LEU A 19 -18.94 -11.75 8.27
C LEU A 19 -19.32 -10.85 7.10
N ILE A 20 -19.06 -9.57 7.23
CA ILE A 20 -19.24 -8.60 6.15
C ILE A 20 -17.88 -8.33 5.51
N PHE A 21 -17.73 -8.73 4.26
CA PHE A 21 -16.54 -8.43 3.46
C PHE A 21 -16.71 -7.07 2.81
N LEU A 22 -16.00 -6.06 3.35
CA LEU A 22 -15.98 -4.74 2.73
C LEU A 22 -15.12 -4.78 1.46
N GLN A 23 -15.70 -4.36 0.35
CA GLN A 23 -14.96 -4.16 -0.89
C GLN A 23 -14.09 -2.90 -0.78
N LYS A 24 -12.97 -2.88 -1.51
CA LYS A 24 -12.18 -1.64 -1.66
C LYS A 24 -13.05 -0.56 -2.30
N ILE A 25 -12.95 0.67 -1.82
CA ILE A 25 -13.58 1.83 -2.43
C ILE A 25 -13.06 1.96 -3.86
N SER A 26 -13.97 2.09 -4.83
CA SER A 26 -13.58 2.15 -6.23
C SER A 26 -12.86 3.48 -6.55
N ARG A 27 -12.06 3.48 -7.61
CA ARG A 27 -11.40 4.70 -8.11
C ARG A 27 -12.41 5.81 -8.42
N ASN A 28 -13.56 5.47 -9.00
CA ASN A 28 -14.58 6.44 -9.35
C ASN A 28 -15.24 7.06 -8.12
N ASP A 29 -15.54 6.25 -7.10
CA ASP A 29 -16.08 6.76 -5.83
C ASP A 29 -15.08 7.72 -5.15
N TRP A 30 -13.77 7.44 -5.25
CA TRP A 30 -12.73 8.34 -4.76
C TRP A 30 -12.71 9.66 -5.53
N ILE A 31 -12.80 9.64 -6.86
CA ILE A 31 -12.83 10.84 -7.68
C ILE A 31 -14.01 11.73 -7.29
N GLU A 32 -15.21 11.18 -7.23
CA GLU A 32 -16.43 11.91 -6.83
C GLU A 32 -16.28 12.52 -5.43
N PHE A 33 -15.75 11.73 -4.49
CA PHE A 33 -15.53 12.17 -3.11
C PHE A 33 -14.55 13.35 -3.05
N ILE A 34 -13.39 13.24 -3.71
CA ILE A 34 -12.33 14.25 -3.68
C ILE A 34 -12.82 15.55 -4.33
N VAL A 35 -13.42 15.48 -5.53
CA VAL A 35 -13.95 16.64 -6.25
C VAL A 35 -14.98 17.37 -5.40
N LYS A 36 -15.92 16.62 -4.80
CA LYS A 36 -16.94 17.19 -3.90
C LYS A 36 -16.28 17.91 -2.71
N ARG A 37 -15.30 17.30 -2.04
CA ARG A 37 -14.64 17.90 -0.86
C ARG A 37 -13.86 19.15 -1.18
N PHE A 38 -13.17 19.21 -2.33
CA PHE A 38 -12.52 20.44 -2.77
C PHE A 38 -13.54 21.56 -3.03
N ALA A 39 -14.63 21.26 -3.74
CA ALA A 39 -15.68 22.23 -4.04
C ALA A 39 -16.36 22.79 -2.78
N GLU A 40 -16.64 21.96 -1.77
CA GLU A 40 -17.21 22.38 -0.48
C GLU A 40 -16.38 23.45 0.25
N THR A 41 -15.09 23.51 -0.03
CA THR A 41 -14.14 24.47 0.57
C THR A 41 -13.76 25.63 -0.36
N GLY A 42 -14.42 25.74 -1.52
CA GLY A 42 -14.18 26.79 -2.51
C GLY A 42 -12.93 26.58 -3.37
N LYS A 43 -12.24 25.46 -3.25
CA LYS A 43 -11.10 25.08 -4.13
C LYS A 43 -11.57 24.19 -5.27
N LYS A 44 -10.79 24.14 -6.33
CA LYS A 44 -11.08 23.37 -7.53
C LYS A 44 -10.10 22.22 -7.66
N ILE A 45 -10.56 21.10 -8.18
CA ILE A 45 -9.74 19.97 -8.63
C ILE A 45 -10.45 19.31 -9.81
N THR A 46 -9.72 18.90 -10.83
CA THR A 46 -10.30 18.14 -11.94
C THR A 46 -10.44 16.66 -11.59
N GLU A 47 -11.32 15.94 -12.27
CA GLU A 47 -11.45 14.48 -12.11
C GLU A 47 -10.14 13.75 -12.44
N ASP A 48 -9.37 14.25 -13.40
CA ASP A 48 -8.05 13.69 -13.75
C ASP A 48 -7.06 13.79 -12.59
N VAL A 49 -6.97 14.97 -11.94
CA VAL A 49 -6.08 15.17 -10.79
C VAL A 49 -6.58 14.41 -9.56
N ALA A 50 -7.90 14.36 -9.33
CA ALA A 50 -8.49 13.55 -8.25
C ALA A 50 -8.21 12.05 -8.47
N GLY A 51 -8.35 11.56 -9.70
CA GLY A 51 -7.96 10.20 -10.08
C GLY A 51 -6.46 9.95 -9.89
N TYR A 52 -5.61 10.91 -10.21
CA TYR A 52 -4.17 10.83 -9.99
C TYR A 52 -3.82 10.66 -8.51
N ILE A 53 -4.50 11.37 -7.59
CA ILE A 53 -4.35 11.17 -6.14
C ILE A 53 -4.66 9.72 -5.77
N ALA A 54 -5.80 9.19 -6.22
CA ALA A 54 -6.23 7.83 -5.89
C ALA A 54 -5.25 6.76 -6.44
N ASP A 55 -4.81 6.93 -7.68
CA ASP A 55 -3.87 6.01 -8.34
C ASP A 55 -2.49 6.04 -7.68
N ARG A 56 -2.00 7.22 -7.27
CA ARG A 56 -0.69 7.41 -6.64
C ARG A 56 -0.50 6.58 -5.38
N VAL A 57 -1.59 6.31 -4.66
CA VAL A 57 -1.62 5.53 -3.42
C VAL A 57 -2.48 4.26 -3.55
N GLU A 58 -2.61 3.72 -4.77
CA GLU A 58 -3.26 2.43 -5.08
C GLU A 58 -4.67 2.30 -4.46
N ASN A 59 -5.44 3.40 -4.43
CA ASN A 59 -6.77 3.49 -3.81
C ASN A 59 -6.79 3.10 -2.32
N HIS A 60 -5.67 3.21 -1.61
CA HIS A 60 -5.60 2.89 -0.18
C HIS A 60 -6.37 3.95 0.63
N PRO A 61 -7.43 3.57 1.39
CA PRO A 61 -8.37 4.54 1.98
C PRO A 61 -7.73 5.61 2.86
N TYR A 62 -6.80 5.21 3.70
CA TYR A 62 -6.07 6.13 4.57
C TYR A 62 -5.24 7.12 3.76
N TYR A 63 -4.46 6.62 2.81
CA TYR A 63 -3.55 7.46 2.03
C TYR A 63 -4.25 8.32 0.99
N VAL A 64 -5.37 7.88 0.41
CA VAL A 64 -6.18 8.75 -0.47
C VAL A 64 -6.66 9.97 0.30
N GLN A 65 -7.18 9.80 1.51
CA GLN A 65 -7.64 10.91 2.34
C GLN A 65 -6.47 11.82 2.75
N GLN A 66 -5.37 11.23 3.22
CA GLN A 66 -4.20 11.98 3.66
C GLN A 66 -3.56 12.78 2.52
N LEU A 67 -3.35 12.15 1.35
CA LEU A 67 -2.76 12.81 0.20
C LEU A 67 -3.69 13.90 -0.35
N SER A 68 -5.01 13.65 -0.39
CA SER A 68 -5.99 14.67 -0.77
C SER A 68 -5.94 15.89 0.15
N GLN A 69 -5.82 15.68 1.46
CA GLN A 69 -5.70 16.77 2.43
C GLN A 69 -4.38 17.54 2.26
N LEU A 70 -3.27 16.83 2.08
CA LEU A 70 -1.95 17.47 1.89
C LEU A 70 -1.89 18.26 0.58
N SER A 71 -2.49 17.75 -0.49
CA SER A 71 -2.64 18.47 -1.76
C SER A 71 -3.54 19.70 -1.60
N TRP A 72 -4.66 19.56 -0.89
CA TRP A 72 -5.55 20.67 -0.60
C TRP A 72 -4.85 21.81 0.16
N PHE A 73 -3.98 21.51 1.12
CA PHE A 73 -3.20 22.53 1.83
C PHE A 73 -2.24 23.30 0.92
N ARG A 74 -1.73 22.67 -0.14
CA ARG A 74 -0.83 23.31 -1.12
C ARG A 74 -1.58 24.12 -2.16
N THR A 75 -2.79 23.70 -2.50
CA THR A 75 -3.65 24.37 -3.49
C THR A 75 -4.06 25.77 -3.04
N ILE A 76 -3.90 26.77 -3.91
CA ILE A 76 -4.41 28.12 -3.67
C ILE A 76 -5.85 28.23 -4.22
N ASP A 77 -6.07 27.99 -5.49
CA ASP A 77 -7.39 28.05 -6.17
C ASP A 77 -7.76 26.72 -6.84
N ALA A 78 -6.86 26.20 -7.70
CA ALA A 78 -7.04 24.93 -8.38
C ALA A 78 -5.86 24.00 -8.10
N CYS A 79 -6.15 22.73 -7.78
CA CYS A 79 -5.15 21.72 -7.53
C CYS A 79 -4.63 21.16 -8.84
N GLU A 80 -3.33 21.17 -9.00
CA GLU A 80 -2.63 20.62 -10.16
C GLU A 80 -1.84 19.34 -9.73
N LYS A 81 -1.33 18.60 -10.72
CA LYS A 81 -0.55 17.37 -10.44
C LYS A 81 0.73 17.65 -9.66
N GLU A 82 1.32 18.81 -9.87
CA GLU A 82 2.51 19.28 -9.16
C GLU A 82 2.24 19.43 -7.65
N ASP A 83 1.08 19.95 -7.26
CA ASP A 83 0.67 20.04 -5.84
C ASP A 83 0.58 18.64 -5.21
N VAL A 84 0.09 17.66 -5.97
CA VAL A 84 -0.03 16.26 -5.53
C VAL A 84 1.35 15.62 -5.39
N ASP A 85 2.26 15.83 -6.35
CA ASP A 85 3.61 15.25 -6.31
C ASP A 85 4.44 15.85 -5.16
N GLU A 86 4.34 17.14 -4.91
CA GLU A 86 4.97 17.78 -3.76
C GLU A 86 4.38 17.28 -2.43
N ALA A 87 3.05 17.10 -2.38
CA ALA A 87 2.37 16.54 -1.22
C ALA A 87 2.84 15.11 -0.93
N PHE A 88 2.94 14.28 -1.97
CA PHE A 88 3.38 12.90 -1.86
C PHE A 88 4.85 12.81 -1.43
N SER A 89 5.73 13.61 -2.02
CA SER A 89 7.15 13.69 -1.63
C SER A 89 7.33 14.10 -0.17
N GLY A 90 6.52 15.06 0.30
CA GLY A 90 6.49 15.46 1.71
C GLY A 90 6.03 14.34 2.64
N LEU A 91 5.03 13.56 2.21
CA LEU A 91 4.54 12.39 2.95
C LEU A 91 5.61 11.28 3.04
N GLU A 92 6.29 10.99 1.93
CA GLU A 92 7.41 10.02 1.92
C GLU A 92 8.55 10.46 2.85
N ALA A 93 8.93 11.73 2.80
CA ALA A 93 9.98 12.26 3.67
C ALA A 93 9.58 12.16 5.15
N GLN A 94 8.33 12.44 5.49
CA GLN A 94 7.80 12.30 6.85
C GLN A 94 7.85 10.85 7.35
N LEU A 95 7.52 9.89 6.51
CA LEU A 95 7.46 8.47 6.87
C LEU A 95 8.81 7.74 6.72
N GLY A 96 9.78 8.34 6.03
CA GLY A 96 11.04 7.71 5.67
C GLY A 96 11.83 7.14 6.85
N LEU A 97 11.85 7.83 8.00
CA LEU A 97 12.50 7.30 9.20
C LEU A 97 11.80 6.04 9.74
N VAL A 98 10.46 6.04 9.74
CA VAL A 98 9.67 4.87 10.17
C VAL A 98 9.92 3.69 9.25
N PHE A 99 9.95 3.92 7.94
CA PHE A 99 10.24 2.89 6.95
C PHE A 99 11.67 2.35 7.06
N ALA A 100 12.66 3.21 7.31
CA ALA A 100 14.03 2.79 7.56
C ALA A 100 14.13 1.88 8.80
N LEU A 101 13.53 2.27 9.93
CA LEU A 101 13.49 1.45 11.14
C LEU A 101 12.75 0.11 10.92
N MET A 102 11.71 0.12 10.08
CA MET A 102 11.03 -1.11 9.69
C MET A 102 11.98 -2.04 8.92
N LEU A 103 12.74 -1.54 7.93
CA LEU A 103 13.72 -2.32 7.19
C LEU A 103 14.83 -2.87 8.09
N ASP A 104 15.30 -2.09 9.06
CA ASP A 104 16.34 -2.54 10.02
C ASP A 104 15.88 -3.76 10.85
N SER A 105 14.57 -3.97 10.99
CA SER A 105 13.99 -5.13 11.66
C SER A 105 13.92 -6.39 10.78
N LEU A 106 14.30 -6.29 9.50
CA LEU A 106 14.19 -7.36 8.51
C LEU A 106 15.55 -7.96 8.16
N THR A 107 15.55 -9.22 7.77
CA THR A 107 16.72 -9.86 7.21
C THR A 107 17.00 -9.39 5.78
N PRO A 108 18.25 -9.44 5.29
CA PRO A 108 18.58 -9.09 3.90
C PRO A 108 17.72 -9.84 2.86
N SER A 109 17.42 -11.11 3.10
CA SER A 109 16.56 -11.91 2.20
C SER A 109 15.09 -11.44 2.23
N GLN A 110 14.58 -10.96 3.36
CA GLN A 110 13.24 -10.38 3.45
C GLN A 110 13.17 -9.04 2.71
N ILE A 111 14.20 -8.21 2.84
CA ILE A 111 14.30 -6.94 2.10
C ILE A 111 14.36 -7.22 0.59
N GLY A 112 15.21 -8.15 0.15
CA GLY A 112 15.27 -8.53 -1.26
C GLY A 112 13.95 -9.06 -1.80
N PHE A 113 13.21 -9.83 -1.00
CA PHE A 113 11.89 -10.30 -1.37
C PHE A 113 10.89 -9.13 -1.53
N LEU A 114 10.88 -8.17 -0.60
CA LEU A 114 10.04 -6.96 -0.71
C LEU A 114 10.39 -6.14 -1.95
N GLN A 115 11.69 -6.01 -2.28
CA GLN A 115 12.14 -5.34 -3.50
C GLN A 115 11.64 -6.05 -4.77
N ALA A 116 11.71 -7.39 -4.81
CA ALA A 116 11.18 -8.17 -5.93
C ALA A 116 9.68 -7.95 -6.10
N VAL A 117 8.90 -7.97 -5.00
CA VAL A 117 7.46 -7.70 -5.02
C VAL A 117 7.17 -6.26 -5.46
N ALA A 118 7.90 -5.27 -4.94
CA ALA A 118 7.73 -3.86 -5.29
C ALA A 118 7.99 -3.60 -6.78
N ASN A 119 8.98 -4.29 -7.37
CA ASN A 119 9.30 -4.24 -8.80
C ASN A 119 8.32 -5.04 -9.68
N GLY A 120 7.30 -5.67 -9.10
CA GLY A 120 6.27 -6.40 -9.85
C GLY A 120 6.70 -7.79 -10.33
N GLU A 121 7.72 -8.38 -9.73
CA GLU A 121 8.16 -9.74 -10.06
C GLU A 121 7.05 -10.75 -9.71
N THR A 122 6.67 -11.55 -10.69
CA THR A 122 5.60 -12.56 -10.51
C THR A 122 6.15 -13.96 -10.23
N ARG A 123 7.38 -14.24 -10.67
CA ARG A 123 8.02 -15.56 -10.52
C ARG A 123 9.05 -15.54 -9.38
N LEU A 124 8.59 -15.25 -8.17
CA LEU A 124 9.42 -15.05 -6.99
C LEU A 124 10.28 -16.27 -6.56
N THR A 125 10.03 -17.44 -7.12
CA THR A 125 10.81 -18.68 -6.91
C THR A 125 11.76 -19.00 -8.06
N SER A 126 11.77 -18.21 -9.15
CA SER A 126 12.69 -18.42 -10.27
C SER A 126 14.12 -18.11 -9.87
N GLN A 127 15.09 -18.90 -10.40
CA GLN A 127 16.51 -18.74 -10.06
C GLN A 127 17.03 -17.32 -10.39
N SER A 128 16.53 -16.72 -11.49
CA SER A 128 16.90 -15.36 -11.88
C SER A 128 16.52 -14.33 -10.80
N VAL A 129 15.26 -14.37 -10.33
CA VAL A 129 14.75 -13.46 -9.29
C VAL A 129 15.44 -13.72 -7.94
N LEU A 130 15.61 -14.99 -7.56
CA LEU A 130 16.30 -15.36 -6.33
C LEU A 130 17.73 -14.79 -6.27
N ASN A 131 18.45 -14.86 -7.38
CA ASN A 131 19.82 -14.35 -7.48
C ASN A 131 19.85 -12.83 -7.54
N GLN A 132 18.98 -12.20 -8.36
CA GLN A 132 18.93 -10.76 -8.57
C GLN A 132 18.66 -10.02 -7.24
N TYR A 133 17.68 -10.50 -6.47
CA TYR A 133 17.27 -9.87 -5.21
C TYR A 133 17.88 -10.53 -3.96
N ARG A 134 18.80 -11.48 -4.11
CA ARG A 134 19.49 -12.16 -2.99
C ARG A 134 18.54 -12.79 -1.98
N ILE A 135 17.44 -13.39 -2.46
CA ILE A 135 16.39 -13.97 -1.61
C ILE A 135 16.84 -15.30 -0.98
N GLY A 136 17.79 -15.98 -1.60
CA GLY A 136 18.28 -17.29 -1.18
C GLY A 136 17.72 -18.42 -2.04
N THR A 137 17.13 -19.44 -1.42
CA THR A 137 16.57 -20.62 -2.11
C THR A 137 15.05 -20.55 -2.26
N SER A 138 14.47 -21.31 -3.20
CA SER A 138 13.03 -21.38 -3.41
C SER A 138 12.27 -21.87 -2.16
N SER A 139 12.86 -22.80 -1.38
CA SER A 139 12.27 -23.24 -0.11
C SER A 139 12.20 -22.13 0.95
N HIS A 140 13.13 -21.19 0.92
CA HIS A 140 13.17 -20.04 1.84
C HIS A 140 12.04 -19.03 1.56
N VAL A 141 11.59 -18.93 0.31
CA VAL A 141 10.51 -18.01 -0.10
C VAL A 141 9.24 -18.20 0.73
N THR A 142 8.85 -19.45 1.01
CA THR A 142 7.66 -19.73 1.82
C THR A 142 7.79 -19.18 3.23
N ILE A 143 8.97 -19.37 3.86
CA ILE A 143 9.24 -18.87 5.22
C ILE A 143 9.24 -17.34 5.24
N ILE A 144 9.87 -16.70 4.23
CA ILE A 144 9.89 -15.24 4.08
C ILE A 144 8.47 -14.70 3.94
N LYS A 145 7.64 -15.28 3.06
CA LYS A 145 6.24 -14.88 2.87
C LYS A 145 5.47 -14.90 4.18
N GLN A 146 5.51 -16.03 4.89
CA GLN A 146 4.80 -16.16 6.18
C GLN A 146 5.28 -15.14 7.22
N ALA A 147 6.59 -14.88 7.28
CA ALA A 147 7.15 -13.90 8.20
C ALA A 147 6.74 -12.46 7.86
N LEU A 148 6.72 -12.09 6.58
CA LEU A 148 6.31 -10.75 6.13
C LEU A 148 4.79 -10.55 6.23
N GLU A 149 4.00 -11.56 5.94
CA GLU A 149 2.54 -11.56 6.12
C GLU A 149 2.17 -11.41 7.61
N LYS A 150 2.85 -12.14 8.51
CA LYS A 150 2.66 -12.00 9.96
C LYS A 150 3.03 -10.60 10.48
N LYS A 151 3.96 -9.91 9.80
CA LYS A 151 4.36 -8.53 10.09
C LYS A 151 3.44 -7.50 9.40
N GLU A 152 2.41 -7.94 8.69
CA GLU A 152 1.47 -7.09 7.94
C GLU A 152 2.16 -6.17 6.91
N LEU A 153 3.27 -6.66 6.32
CA LEU A 153 4.00 -5.93 5.26
C LEU A 153 3.53 -6.31 3.87
N ILE A 154 2.99 -7.51 3.70
CA ILE A 154 2.47 -8.01 2.44
C ILE A 154 1.09 -8.65 2.60
N ASP A 155 0.28 -8.55 1.54
CA ASP A 155 -0.92 -9.36 1.35
C ASP A 155 -0.63 -10.49 0.36
N VAL A 156 -0.91 -11.72 0.76
CA VAL A 156 -0.78 -12.89 -0.10
C VAL A 156 -2.15 -13.26 -0.66
N LEU A 157 -2.39 -12.90 -1.92
CA LEU A 157 -3.60 -13.23 -2.66
C LEU A 157 -3.36 -14.46 -3.53
N PRO A 158 -4.42 -15.15 -4.02
CA PRO A 158 -4.26 -16.36 -4.84
C PRO A 158 -3.31 -16.20 -6.03
N ASP A 159 -3.39 -15.06 -6.72
CA ASP A 159 -2.68 -14.82 -7.98
C ASP A 159 -1.52 -13.82 -7.85
N LYS A 160 -1.40 -13.14 -6.70
CA LYS A 160 -0.38 -12.10 -6.52
C LYS A 160 -0.04 -11.85 -5.06
N ILE A 161 1.13 -11.23 -4.88
CA ILE A 161 1.56 -10.69 -3.59
C ILE A 161 1.65 -9.18 -3.76
N ASN A 162 1.07 -8.43 -2.82
CA ASN A 162 1.16 -6.98 -2.80
C ASN A 162 1.84 -6.52 -1.50
N ILE A 163 2.55 -5.41 -1.57
CA ILE A 163 2.94 -4.67 -0.36
C ILE A 163 1.69 -3.93 0.13
N GLN A 164 1.37 -4.04 1.42
CA GLN A 164 0.16 -3.44 1.98
C GLN A 164 0.18 -1.92 1.95
N ASP A 165 1.33 -1.32 2.26
CA ASP A 165 1.52 0.13 2.30
C ASP A 165 2.06 0.65 0.96
N PRO A 166 1.27 1.39 0.16
CA PRO A 166 1.69 1.90 -1.14
C PRO A 166 2.75 3.00 -1.03
N VAL A 167 2.80 3.75 0.07
CA VAL A 167 3.83 4.79 0.28
C VAL A 167 5.16 4.12 0.63
N PHE A 168 5.13 3.10 1.48
CA PHE A 168 6.32 2.27 1.75
C PHE A 168 6.84 1.60 0.48
N LYS A 169 5.97 1.05 -0.36
CA LYS A 169 6.34 0.45 -1.64
C LYS A 169 7.08 1.45 -2.53
N HIS A 170 6.54 2.66 -2.68
CA HIS A 170 7.17 3.71 -3.49
C HIS A 170 8.51 4.15 -2.90
N TRP A 171 8.54 4.40 -1.59
CA TRP A 171 9.76 4.75 -0.87
C TRP A 171 10.84 3.66 -1.01
N LEU A 172 10.49 2.38 -0.87
CA LEU A 172 11.42 1.26 -1.03
C LEU A 172 12.06 1.26 -2.43
N LEU A 173 11.27 1.53 -3.49
CA LEU A 173 11.78 1.63 -4.86
C LEU A 173 12.71 2.82 -5.07
N SER A 174 12.56 3.90 -4.30
CA SER A 174 13.42 5.08 -4.40
C SER A 174 14.78 4.91 -3.70
N GLN A 175 14.92 3.91 -2.80
CA GLN A 175 16.16 3.65 -2.06
C GLN A 175 17.14 2.73 -2.81
N TYR A 176 16.68 2.00 -3.80
CA TYR A 176 17.43 0.96 -4.51
C TYR A 176 17.22 1.06 -6.02
#